data_18021a34185232b7081d4bfe68dbee9c
#
_entry.id   18021a34185232b7081d4bfe68dbee9c
#
_cell.length_a   1.000
_cell.length_b   1.000
_cell.length_c   1.000
_cell.angle_alpha   90.00
_cell.angle_beta   90.00
_cell.angle_gamma   90.00
#
_symmetry.space_group_name_H-M   'P 1'
#
loop_
_entity.id
_entity.type
_entity.pdbx_description
1 polymer ?
#
loop_
_entity_poly.entity_id
_entity_poly.type
_entity_poly.pdbx_seq_one_letter_code
_entity_poly.pdbx_strand_id
1 'polypeptide(L)' 'MTNQRVNVVLEMGFSLQEKGNFSRMAIIEKLGISRSTFFRTLSDLRCYLQEQRPYLELVTDTEKDVYVLRQISCR' A
#
# COMPACT_ATOMS: atom_id res chain seq x y z
N MET A 1 -1.68 -0.38 -23.12
CA MET A 1 -2.45 -1.12 -22.15
C MET A 1 -1.88 -0.93 -20.76
N THR A 2 -2.71 -0.67 -19.78
CA THR A 2 -2.24 -0.34 -18.46
C THR A 2 -2.02 -1.57 -17.61
N ASN A 3 -0.88 -1.63 -16.95
CA ASN A 3 -0.56 -2.72 -16.04
C ASN A 3 -1.36 -2.55 -14.76
N GLN A 4 -2.12 -3.59 -14.42
CA GLN A 4 -2.98 -3.53 -13.23
C GLN A 4 -2.19 -3.31 -11.96
N ARG A 5 -1.03 -3.94 -11.84
CA ARG A 5 -0.19 -3.79 -10.65
C ARG A 5 0.33 -2.37 -10.50
N VAL A 6 0.66 -1.73 -11.62
CA VAL A 6 1.11 -0.35 -11.59
C VAL A 6 0.00 0.55 -11.07
N ASN A 7 -1.22 0.32 -11.55
CA ASN A 7 -2.36 1.10 -11.09
C ASN A 7 -2.57 0.94 -9.58
N VAL A 8 -2.43 -0.29 -9.08
CA VAL A 8 -2.62 -0.54 -7.66
C VAL A 8 -1.57 0.19 -6.84
N VAL A 9 -0.31 0.11 -7.24
CA VAL A 9 0.76 0.78 -6.53
C VAL A 9 0.55 2.29 -6.51
N LEU A 10 0.17 2.85 -7.66
CA LEU A 10 -0.08 4.29 -7.73
C LEU A 10 -1.24 4.71 -6.84
N GLU A 11 -2.30 3.92 -6.82
CA GLU A 11 -3.45 4.24 -5.98
C GLU A 11 -3.06 4.17 -4.50
N MET A 12 -2.29 3.17 -4.12
CA MET A 12 -1.80 3.08 -2.75
C MET A 12 -0.97 4.32 -2.39
N GLY A 13 -0.06 4.70 -3.28
CA GLY A 13 0.80 5.85 -3.02
C GLY A 13 0.04 7.14 -2.91
N PHE A 14 -0.90 7.37 -3.82
CA PHE A 14 -1.69 8.59 -3.78
C PHE A 14 -2.58 8.64 -2.54
N SER A 15 -3.16 7.50 -2.16
CA SER A 15 -3.98 7.47 -0.95
C SER A 15 -3.16 7.79 0.29
N LEU A 16 -1.95 7.24 0.36
CA LEU A 16 -1.07 7.54 1.48
C LEU A 16 -0.71 9.02 1.52
N GLN A 17 -0.47 9.61 0.36
CA GLN A 17 -0.11 11.01 0.27
C GLN A 17 -1.25 11.93 0.64
N GLU A 18 -2.46 11.59 0.19
CA GLU A 18 -3.61 12.45 0.39
C GLU A 18 -4.27 12.25 1.74
N LYS A 19 -4.41 11.00 2.17
CA LYS A 19 -5.17 10.67 3.37
C LYS A 19 -4.30 10.11 4.49
N GLY A 20 -3.08 9.71 4.17
CA GLY A 20 -2.21 9.07 5.13
C GLY A 20 -2.46 7.60 5.34
N ASN A 21 -3.42 7.03 4.59
CA ASN A 21 -3.73 5.61 4.69
C ASN A 21 -4.43 5.14 3.42
N PHE A 22 -4.57 3.81 3.30
CA PHE A 22 -5.41 3.26 2.24
C PHE A 22 -6.11 2.01 2.76
N SER A 23 -7.31 1.78 2.24
CA SER A 23 -8.13 0.65 2.64
C SER A 23 -8.04 -0.45 1.59
N ARG A 24 -7.86 -1.69 2.06
CA ARG A 24 -7.82 -2.85 1.17
C ARG A 24 -9.10 -2.93 0.34
N MET A 25 -10.22 -2.85 1.02
CA MET A 25 -11.51 -2.99 0.33
C MET A 25 -11.74 -1.88 -0.67
N ALA A 26 -11.38 -0.67 -0.30
CA ALA A 26 -11.61 0.47 -1.18
C ALA A 26 -10.82 0.35 -2.46
N ILE A 27 -9.56 -0.08 -2.37
CA ILE A 27 -8.72 -0.22 -3.55
C ILE A 27 -9.19 -1.37 -4.43
N ILE A 28 -9.56 -2.50 -3.81
CA ILE A 28 -10.04 -3.65 -4.55
C ILE A 28 -11.30 -3.28 -5.32
N GLU A 29 -12.22 -2.58 -4.69
CA GLU A 29 -13.46 -2.19 -5.34
C GLU A 29 -13.24 -1.12 -6.42
N LYS A 30 -12.41 -0.14 -6.10
CA LYS A 30 -12.19 0.97 -7.03
C LYS A 30 -11.55 0.50 -8.33
N LEU A 31 -10.58 -0.39 -8.22
CA LEU A 31 -9.82 -0.83 -9.38
C LEU A 31 -10.33 -2.14 -9.97
N GLY A 32 -11.28 -2.79 -9.32
CA GLY A 32 -11.84 -4.04 -9.82
C GLY A 32 -10.82 -5.16 -9.89
N ILE A 33 -9.93 -5.23 -8.93
CA ILE A 33 -8.88 -6.24 -8.91
C ILE A 33 -9.23 -7.36 -7.94
N SER A 34 -8.51 -8.47 -8.03
CA SER A 34 -8.68 -9.58 -7.12
C SER A 34 -7.89 -9.33 -5.83
N ARG A 35 -8.24 -10.06 -4.79
CA ARG A 35 -7.50 -9.98 -3.54
C ARG A 35 -6.06 -10.44 -3.73
N SER A 36 -5.87 -11.46 -4.57
CA SER A 36 -4.52 -11.94 -4.86
C SER A 36 -3.66 -10.85 -5.47
N THR A 37 -4.22 -10.11 -6.43
CA THR A 37 -3.50 -9.02 -7.05
C THR A 37 -3.16 -7.93 -6.03
N PHE A 38 -4.12 -7.62 -5.16
CA PHE A 38 -3.88 -6.61 -4.13
C PHE A 38 -2.73 -7.01 -3.21
N PHE A 39 -2.77 -8.23 -2.68
CA PHE A 39 -1.75 -8.65 -1.72
C PHE A 39 -0.40 -8.85 -2.36
N ARG A 40 -0.38 -9.29 -3.61
CA ARG A 40 0.89 -9.41 -4.33
C ARG A 40 1.53 -8.03 -4.51
N THR A 41 0.73 -7.06 -4.88
CA THR A 41 1.23 -5.70 -5.05
C THR A 41 1.63 -5.08 -3.71
N LEU A 42 0.89 -5.38 -2.66
CA LEU A 42 1.23 -4.92 -1.33
C LEU A 42 2.60 -5.44 -0.91
N SER A 43 2.87 -6.70 -1.23
CA SER A 43 4.16 -7.30 -0.93
C SER A 43 5.28 -6.59 -1.71
N ASP A 44 5.01 -6.25 -2.97
CA ASP A 44 5.98 -5.51 -3.77
C ASP A 44 6.27 -4.15 -3.16
N LEU A 45 5.24 -3.48 -2.67
CA LEU A 45 5.40 -2.18 -2.04
C LEU A 45 6.25 -2.30 -0.78
N ARG A 46 6.01 -3.32 0.02
CA ARG A 46 6.81 -3.54 1.22
C ARG A 46 8.26 -3.80 0.90
N CYS A 47 8.52 -4.58 -0.14
CA CYS A 47 9.89 -4.84 -0.57
C CYS A 47 10.57 -3.55 -1.03
N TYR A 48 9.86 -2.74 -1.79
CA TYR A 48 10.40 -1.48 -2.25
C TYR A 48 10.77 -0.58 -1.07
N LEU A 49 9.88 -0.48 -0.10
CA LEU A 49 10.13 0.35 1.07
C LEU A 49 11.34 -0.15 1.85
N GLN A 50 11.45 -1.46 1.99
CA GLN A 50 12.55 -2.06 2.74
C GLN A 50 13.89 -1.74 2.08
N GLU A 51 13.93 -1.73 0.75
CA GLU A 51 15.16 -1.49 0.02
C GLU A 51 15.47 -0.01 -0.13
N GLN A 52 14.45 0.79 -0.42
CA GLN A 52 14.67 2.19 -0.79
C GLN A 52 14.38 3.16 0.34
N ARG A 53 13.50 2.78 1.25
CA ARG A 53 13.11 3.65 2.37
C ARG A 53 13.05 2.83 3.65
N PRO A 54 14.20 2.28 4.10
CA PRO A 54 14.17 1.38 5.27
C PRO A 54 13.69 2.03 6.55
N TYR A 55 13.61 3.35 6.58
CA TYR A 55 13.10 4.07 7.74
C TYR A 55 11.57 4.17 7.74
N LEU A 56 10.93 3.63 6.73
CA LEU A 56 9.46 3.61 6.65
C LEU A 56 8.96 2.17 6.72
N GLU A 57 7.84 2.01 7.38
CA GLU A 57 7.21 0.70 7.53
C GLU A 57 5.73 0.81 7.24
N LEU A 58 5.22 -0.13 6.46
CA LEU A 58 3.80 -0.19 6.16
C LEU A 58 3.14 -1.10 7.17
N VAL A 59 2.25 -0.54 7.99
CA VAL A 59 1.59 -1.31 9.04
C VAL A 59 0.09 -1.27 8.86
N THR A 60 -0.58 -2.25 9.45
CA THR A 60 -2.03 -2.34 9.38
C THR A 60 -2.64 -1.77 10.65
N ASP A 61 -3.56 -0.84 10.49
CA ASP A 61 -4.39 -0.35 11.59
C ASP A 61 -5.63 -1.24 11.64
N THR A 62 -5.64 -2.18 12.57
CA THR A 62 -6.71 -3.18 12.60
C THR A 62 -8.04 -2.60 13.03
N GLU A 63 -8.03 -1.52 13.78
CA GLU A 63 -9.29 -0.89 14.19
C GLU A 63 -10.01 -0.27 13.01
N LYS A 64 -9.27 0.40 12.15
CA LYS A 64 -9.85 1.08 10.99
C LYS A 64 -9.77 0.26 9.73
N ASP A 65 -9.07 -0.87 9.79
CA ASP A 65 -8.87 -1.77 8.64
C ASP A 65 -8.24 -1.02 7.47
N VAL A 66 -7.19 -0.27 7.76
CA VAL A 66 -6.45 0.47 6.75
C VAL A 66 -4.96 0.24 6.94
N TYR A 67 -4.21 0.56 5.90
CA TYR A 67 -2.75 0.50 5.94
C TYR A 67 -2.19 1.90 6.05
N VAL A 68 -1.19 2.07 6.90
CA VAL A 68 -0.56 3.37 7.10
C VAL A 68 0.94 3.22 7.05
N LEU A 69 1.62 4.30 6.70
CA LEU A 69 3.08 4.35 6.76
C LEU A 69 3.49 4.85 8.14
N ARG A 70 4.44 4.17 8.71
CA ARG A 70 4.98 4.56 10.00
C ARG A 70 6.49 4.76 9.87
N GLN A 71 6.98 5.81 10.50
CA GLN A 71 8.41 6.06 10.49
C GLN A 71 9.07 5.25 11.60
N ILE A 72 10.08 4.47 11.21
CA ILE A 72 10.80 3.63 12.15
C ILE A 72 11.97 4.42 12.68
N SER A 73 12.12 4.38 14.00
CA SER A 73 13.25 5.02 14.64
C SER A 73 14.48 4.17 14.34
N CYS A 74 15.36 4.68 13.53
CA CYS A 74 16.53 3.93 13.09
C CYS A 74 17.76 4.31 13.89
N ARG A 75 18.59 3.34 14.15
CA ARG A 75 19.77 3.58 14.99
C ARG A 75 21.03 3.43 14.20
#